data_bd863248535a79ff8e67d06e823eb754
#
_entry.id   bd863248535a79ff8e67d06e823eb754
#
_cell.length_a   1.000
_cell.length_b   1.000
_cell.length_c   1.000
_cell.angle_alpha   90.00
_cell.angle_beta   90.00
_cell.angle_gamma   90.00
#
_symmetry.space_group_name_H-M   'P 1'
#
loop_
_entity.id
_entity.type
_entity.pdbx_description
1 polymer ?
#
loop_
_entity_poly.entity_id
_entity_poly.type
_entity_poly.pdbx_seq_one_letter_code
_entity_poly.pdbx_strand_id
1 'polypeptide(L)'
;RDVKGLSDPSQERRRGFMDYLTAHFPETEVRNVVINPNNPEEAHKAMDDAFTAITGCPNVVTLNSRIYLVADYLREHGLKGWNVIGYDVLERNMTALKDGYVKYLIAQHSDRDAHDAVAVLTDFLILGKRPDHPDNFSSIDLLSRYNCRFY
;
A
#
# COMPACT_ATOMS: atom_id res chain seq x y z
N ARG A 1 -5.97 -7.08 22.86
CA ARG A 1 -7.41 -7.45 22.69
C ARG A 1 -7.73 -7.26 21.23
N ASP A 2 -7.87 -8.39 20.53
CA ASP A 2 -8.40 -8.37 19.16
C ASP A 2 -9.82 -7.80 19.22
N VAL A 3 -10.01 -6.66 18.57
CA VAL A 3 -11.35 -6.11 18.39
C VAL A 3 -12.00 -7.00 17.33
N LYS A 4 -12.77 -7.99 17.77
CA LYS A 4 -13.55 -8.86 16.88
C LYS A 4 -14.43 -7.97 16.00
N GLY A 5 -14.15 -7.96 14.69
CA GLY A 5 -14.97 -7.32 13.69
C GLY A 5 -14.28 -6.26 12.81
N LEU A 6 -13.03 -5.88 13.10
CA LEU A 6 -12.26 -5.05 12.15
C LEU A 6 -11.47 -5.97 11.22
N SER A 7 -11.81 -5.94 9.94
CA SER A 7 -11.01 -6.63 8.91
C SER A 7 -9.63 -5.97 8.83
N ASP A 8 -8.58 -6.78 8.65
CA ASP A 8 -7.25 -6.27 8.33
C ASP A 8 -7.33 -5.52 6.98
N PRO A 9 -7.00 -4.22 6.92
CA PRO A 9 -7.04 -3.44 5.68
C PRO A 9 -6.27 -4.09 4.53
N SER A 10 -5.19 -4.80 4.83
CA SER A 10 -4.40 -5.52 3.82
C SER A 10 -5.17 -6.69 3.22
N GLN A 11 -6.02 -7.35 3.99
CA GLN A 11 -6.88 -8.43 3.50
C GLN A 11 -7.98 -7.90 2.58
N GLU A 12 -8.60 -6.76 2.93
CA GLU A 12 -9.62 -6.13 2.09
C GLU A 12 -9.01 -5.63 0.77
N ARG A 13 -7.84 -5.00 0.81
CA ARG A 13 -7.09 -4.59 -0.38
C ARG A 13 -6.76 -5.80 -1.27
N ARG A 14 -6.31 -6.90 -0.64
CA ARG A 14 -6.01 -8.14 -1.37
C ARG A 14 -7.27 -8.70 -2.03
N ARG A 15 -8.38 -8.75 -1.32
CA ARG A 15 -9.65 -9.24 -1.86
C ARG A 15 -10.05 -8.42 -3.08
N GLY A 16 -10.14 -7.09 -2.95
CA GLY A 16 -10.52 -6.22 -4.07
C GLY A 16 -9.57 -6.34 -5.28
N PHE A 17 -8.27 -6.45 -5.03
CA PHE A 17 -7.28 -6.67 -6.10
C PHE A 17 -7.51 -8.01 -6.82
N MET A 18 -7.71 -9.10 -6.08
CA MET A 18 -7.94 -10.43 -6.66
C MET A 18 -9.28 -10.52 -7.40
N ASP A 19 -10.34 -9.93 -6.82
CA ASP A 19 -11.67 -9.90 -7.46
C ASP A 19 -11.60 -9.19 -8.82
N TYR A 20 -10.90 -8.05 -8.88
CA TYR A 20 -10.71 -7.31 -10.13
C TYR A 20 -9.90 -8.12 -11.17
N LEU A 21 -8.79 -8.73 -10.76
CA LEU A 21 -7.98 -9.55 -11.68
C LEU A 21 -8.77 -10.74 -12.19
N THR A 22 -9.48 -11.45 -11.32
CA THR A 22 -10.30 -12.60 -11.74
C THR A 22 -11.38 -12.21 -12.74
N ALA A 23 -11.99 -11.04 -12.57
CA ALA A 23 -13.05 -10.57 -13.45
C ALA A 23 -12.54 -10.06 -14.82
N HIS A 24 -11.36 -9.43 -14.86
CA HIS A 24 -10.88 -8.74 -16.06
C HIS A 24 -9.63 -9.36 -16.70
N PHE A 25 -8.85 -10.09 -15.93
CA PHE A 25 -7.57 -10.68 -16.34
C PHE A 25 -7.39 -12.09 -15.77
N PRO A 26 -8.31 -13.03 -16.06
CA PRO A 26 -8.35 -14.36 -15.43
C PRO A 26 -7.11 -15.21 -15.66
N GLU A 27 -6.38 -14.95 -16.76
CA GLU A 27 -5.14 -15.68 -17.11
C GLU A 27 -3.89 -15.12 -16.39
N THR A 28 -4.04 -14.09 -15.55
CA THR A 28 -2.90 -13.49 -14.86
C THR A 28 -2.45 -14.36 -13.69
N GLU A 29 -1.21 -14.86 -13.75
CA GLU A 29 -0.60 -15.55 -12.63
C GLU A 29 -0.27 -14.56 -11.52
N VAL A 30 -0.77 -14.81 -10.31
CA VAL A 30 -0.49 -13.99 -9.13
C VAL A 30 0.29 -14.83 -8.10
N ARG A 31 1.47 -14.36 -7.74
CA ARG A 31 2.29 -14.93 -6.67
C ARG A 31 2.16 -14.07 -5.42
N ASN A 32 1.81 -14.69 -4.31
CA ASN A 32 1.78 -14.01 -3.01
C ASN A 32 3.10 -14.23 -2.29
N VAL A 33 3.78 -13.14 -1.95
CA VAL A 33 5.05 -13.14 -1.21
C VAL A 33 4.83 -12.51 0.15
N VAL A 34 5.13 -13.24 1.21
CA VAL A 34 5.07 -12.73 2.57
C VAL A 34 6.47 -12.32 3.01
N ILE A 35 6.63 -11.05 3.34
CA ILE A 35 7.92 -10.48 3.78
C ILE A 35 7.84 -10.19 5.28
N ASN A 36 8.76 -10.76 6.05
CA ASN A 36 8.92 -10.44 7.47
C ASN A 36 9.79 -9.18 7.61
N PRO A 37 9.21 -8.02 7.98
CA PRO A 37 9.97 -6.77 8.06
C PRO A 37 10.94 -6.72 9.24
N ASN A 38 10.82 -7.64 10.19
CA ASN A 38 11.66 -7.68 11.39
C ASN A 38 12.88 -8.63 11.21
N ASN A 39 12.94 -9.34 10.08
CA ASN A 39 14.05 -10.20 9.73
C ASN A 39 14.53 -9.87 8.30
N PRO A 40 15.56 -9.02 8.14
CA PRO A 40 16.05 -8.61 6.83
C PRO A 40 16.54 -9.77 5.96
N GLU A 41 17.22 -10.78 6.55
CA GLU A 41 17.72 -11.93 5.80
C GLU A 41 16.57 -12.78 5.23
N GLU A 42 15.55 -13.04 6.04
CA GLU A 42 14.36 -13.75 5.60
C GLU A 42 13.60 -12.94 4.52
N ALA A 43 13.52 -11.62 4.68
CA ALA A 43 12.90 -10.73 3.71
C ALA A 43 13.64 -10.74 2.37
N HIS A 44 14.97 -10.66 2.37
CA HIS A 44 15.79 -10.76 1.17
C HIS A 44 15.61 -12.11 0.48
N LYS A 45 15.70 -13.21 1.25
CA LYS A 45 15.51 -14.55 0.69
C LYS A 45 14.13 -14.73 0.05
N ALA A 46 13.07 -14.24 0.69
CA ALA A 46 11.72 -14.31 0.14
C ALA A 46 11.59 -13.52 -1.18
N MET A 47 12.28 -12.38 -1.30
CA MET A 47 12.35 -11.60 -2.54
C MET A 47 13.21 -12.27 -3.61
N ASP A 48 14.36 -12.85 -3.24
CA ASP A 48 15.20 -13.65 -4.15
C ASP A 48 14.41 -14.80 -4.77
N ASP A 49 13.73 -15.60 -3.93
CA ASP A 49 12.92 -16.74 -4.36
C ASP A 49 11.77 -16.30 -5.27
N ALA A 50 11.16 -15.14 -5.00
CA ALA A 50 10.05 -14.61 -5.78
C ALA A 50 10.50 -14.00 -7.12
N PHE A 51 11.58 -13.22 -7.11
CA PHE A 51 11.96 -12.37 -8.23
C PHE A 51 12.89 -13.06 -9.23
N THR A 52 13.71 -14.02 -8.79
CA THR A 52 14.56 -14.81 -9.69
C THR A 52 13.77 -15.64 -10.68
N ALA A 53 12.57 -16.06 -10.29
CA ALA A 53 11.70 -16.88 -11.15
C ALA A 53 10.88 -16.08 -12.18
N ILE A 54 10.99 -14.73 -12.15
CA ILE A 54 10.18 -13.87 -13.02
C ILE A 54 11.01 -13.46 -14.25
N THR A 55 10.49 -13.74 -15.42
CA THR A 55 11.06 -13.28 -16.70
C THR A 55 10.26 -12.09 -17.21
N GLY A 56 10.97 -11.04 -17.66
CA GLY A 56 10.34 -9.85 -18.25
C GLY A 56 10.23 -8.67 -17.28
N CYS A 57 9.22 -7.83 -17.45
CA CYS A 57 8.97 -6.62 -16.65
C CYS A 57 7.89 -6.91 -15.60
N PRO A 58 8.26 -7.35 -14.41
CA PRO A 58 7.26 -7.78 -13.43
C PRO A 58 6.47 -6.61 -12.85
N ASN A 59 5.24 -6.93 -12.50
CA ASN A 59 4.37 -6.03 -11.75
C ASN A 59 4.39 -6.47 -10.27
N VAL A 60 4.66 -5.55 -9.37
CA VAL A 60 4.66 -5.79 -7.93
C VAL A 60 3.67 -4.85 -7.27
N VAL A 61 2.76 -5.41 -6.47
CA VAL A 61 1.83 -4.64 -5.67
C VAL A 61 2.05 -4.99 -4.20
N THR A 62 2.35 -3.99 -3.39
CA THR A 62 2.37 -4.15 -1.93
C THR A 62 1.06 -3.65 -1.34
N LEU A 63 0.48 -4.41 -0.43
CA LEU A 63 -0.84 -4.14 0.15
C LEU A 63 -0.77 -3.39 1.48
N ASN A 64 0.44 -2.98 1.86
CA ASN A 64 0.70 -2.22 3.09
C ASN A 64 1.71 -1.09 2.83
N SER A 65 2.06 -0.35 3.88
CA SER A 65 2.96 0.82 3.83
C SER A 65 4.45 0.50 3.59
N ARG A 66 4.84 -0.77 3.46
CA ARG A 66 6.26 -1.17 3.47
C ARG A 66 6.85 -1.42 2.08
N ILE A 67 6.35 -0.73 1.06
CA ILE A 67 6.86 -0.84 -0.31
C ILE A 67 8.34 -0.49 -0.43
N TYR A 68 8.87 0.31 0.49
CA TYR A 68 10.28 0.65 0.56
C TYR A 68 11.19 -0.58 0.66
N LEU A 69 10.74 -1.69 1.26
CA LEU A 69 11.52 -2.94 1.31
C LEU A 69 11.77 -3.51 -0.08
N VAL A 70 10.75 -3.50 -0.92
CA VAL A 70 10.88 -3.91 -2.33
C VAL A 70 11.78 -2.93 -3.09
N ALA A 71 11.59 -1.62 -2.89
CA ALA A 71 12.38 -0.61 -3.56
C ALA A 71 13.88 -0.66 -3.18
N ASP A 72 14.20 -0.93 -1.92
CA ASP A 72 15.57 -1.08 -1.45
C ASP A 72 16.21 -2.33 -2.05
N TYR A 73 15.50 -3.46 -2.06
CA TYR A 73 15.95 -4.67 -2.74
C TYR A 73 16.26 -4.42 -4.22
N LEU A 74 15.35 -3.78 -4.96
CA LEU A 74 15.56 -3.46 -6.38
C LEU A 74 16.75 -2.52 -6.60
N ARG A 75 16.96 -1.58 -5.69
CA ARG A 75 18.11 -0.64 -5.72
C ARG A 75 19.42 -1.39 -5.51
N GLU A 76 19.49 -2.26 -4.52
CA GLU A 76 20.67 -3.06 -4.18
C GLU A 76 21.08 -3.98 -5.33
N HIS A 77 20.13 -4.54 -6.04
CA HIS A 77 20.34 -5.44 -7.18
C HIS A 77 20.42 -4.72 -8.55
N GLY A 78 20.33 -3.40 -8.58
CA GLY A 78 20.37 -2.62 -9.83
C GLY A 78 19.19 -2.88 -10.77
N LEU A 79 18.09 -3.41 -10.25
CA LEU A 79 16.90 -3.77 -11.03
C LEU A 79 16.03 -2.55 -11.28
N LYS A 80 15.94 -2.13 -12.54
CA LYS A 80 15.13 -0.97 -12.97
C LYS A 80 14.03 -1.42 -13.93
N GLY A 81 13.03 -0.53 -14.10
CA GLY A 81 11.96 -0.76 -15.08
C GLY A 81 10.80 -1.61 -14.57
N TRP A 82 10.81 -1.98 -13.30
CA TRP A 82 9.71 -2.72 -12.67
C TRP A 82 8.49 -1.83 -12.43
N ASN A 83 7.29 -2.39 -12.54
CA ASN A 83 6.05 -1.70 -12.22
C ASN A 83 5.71 -1.97 -10.75
N VAL A 84 6.19 -1.13 -9.85
CA VAL A 84 5.99 -1.29 -8.41
C VAL A 84 4.96 -0.28 -7.93
N ILE A 85 3.90 -0.76 -7.31
CA ILE A 85 2.79 0.03 -6.78
C ILE A 85 2.59 -0.31 -5.31
N GLY A 86 2.39 0.69 -4.47
CA GLY A 86 2.16 0.49 -3.05
C GLY A 86 1.32 1.57 -2.41
N TYR A 87 1.27 1.52 -1.09
CA TYR A 87 0.45 2.40 -0.28
C TYR A 87 1.32 3.28 0.62
N ASP A 88 0.73 4.41 1.00
CA ASP A 88 1.17 5.34 2.01
C ASP A 88 2.42 6.18 1.66
N VAL A 89 2.41 7.41 2.11
CA VAL A 89 3.41 8.45 1.82
C VAL A 89 4.51 8.54 2.89
N LEU A 90 4.99 7.41 3.38
CA LEU A 90 6.16 7.40 4.25
C LEU A 90 7.36 8.01 3.53
N GLU A 91 8.26 8.65 4.25
CA GLU A 91 9.45 9.31 3.69
C GLU A 91 10.27 8.37 2.78
N ARG A 92 10.49 7.12 3.20
CA ARG A 92 11.20 6.11 2.39
C ARG A 92 10.43 5.74 1.12
N ASN A 93 9.11 5.67 1.17
CA ASN A 93 8.26 5.40 0.00
C ASN A 93 8.32 6.56 -1.00
N MET A 94 8.27 7.80 -0.50
CA MET A 94 8.39 9.01 -1.32
C MET A 94 9.77 9.12 -1.98
N THR A 95 10.83 8.76 -1.27
CA THR A 95 12.18 8.67 -1.83
C THR A 95 12.23 7.64 -2.96
N ALA A 96 11.71 6.44 -2.73
CA ALA A 96 11.66 5.38 -3.74
C ALA A 96 10.84 5.77 -4.98
N LEU A 97 9.75 6.54 -4.80
CA LEU A 97 8.94 7.09 -5.88
C LEU A 97 9.73 8.11 -6.71
N LYS A 98 10.43 9.05 -6.06
CA LYS A 98 11.27 10.08 -6.72
C LYS A 98 12.43 9.47 -7.49
N ASP A 99 13.06 8.43 -6.92
CA ASP A 99 14.18 7.69 -7.52
C ASP A 99 13.74 6.77 -8.67
N GLY A 100 12.42 6.52 -8.81
CA GLY A 100 11.85 5.72 -9.88
C GLY A 100 11.85 4.20 -9.65
N TYR A 101 12.13 3.73 -8.43
CA TYR A 101 11.97 2.32 -8.04
C TYR A 101 10.52 1.98 -7.71
N VAL A 102 9.73 2.95 -7.33
CA VAL A 102 8.26 2.86 -7.20
C VAL A 102 7.63 3.71 -8.29
N LYS A 103 6.62 3.18 -8.95
CA LYS A 103 5.93 3.86 -10.05
C LYS A 103 4.74 4.68 -9.56
N TYR A 104 3.98 4.10 -8.63
CA TYR A 104 2.83 4.74 -8.04
C TYR A 104 2.71 4.45 -6.55
N LEU A 105 2.26 5.45 -5.80
CA LEU A 105 1.81 5.30 -4.42
C LEU A 105 0.33 5.69 -4.33
N ILE A 106 -0.43 4.85 -3.66
CA ILE A 106 -1.80 5.15 -3.27
C ILE A 106 -1.71 5.87 -1.93
N ALA A 107 -1.95 7.18 -1.97
CA ALA A 107 -1.87 8.04 -0.81
C ALA A 107 -3.23 8.12 -0.12
N GLN A 108 -3.22 7.95 1.20
CA GLN A 108 -4.37 8.11 2.08
C GLN A 108 -4.10 9.35 2.93
N HIS A 109 -5.07 10.25 3.04
CA HIS A 109 -4.94 11.48 3.83
C HIS A 109 -5.09 11.19 5.33
N SER A 110 -4.18 10.41 5.91
CA SER A 110 -4.28 9.92 7.29
C SER A 110 -4.31 11.01 8.36
N ASP A 111 -3.68 12.15 8.11
CA ASP A 111 -3.76 13.35 8.96
C ASP A 111 -5.17 13.96 8.94
N ARG A 112 -5.78 14.08 7.77
CA ARG A 112 -7.16 14.53 7.61
C ARG A 112 -8.14 13.53 8.22
N ASP A 113 -7.95 12.24 7.98
CA ASP A 113 -8.79 11.18 8.54
C ASP A 113 -8.75 11.20 10.07
N ALA A 114 -7.57 11.39 10.66
CA ALA A 114 -7.41 11.52 12.11
C ALA A 114 -8.12 12.77 12.65
N HIS A 115 -7.98 13.91 11.96
CA HIS A 115 -8.67 15.16 12.33
C HIS A 115 -10.18 14.97 12.28
N ASP A 116 -10.71 14.43 11.20
CA ASP A 116 -12.15 14.24 11.00
C ASP A 116 -12.73 13.25 12.01
N ALA A 117 -12.00 12.17 12.34
CA ALA A 117 -12.39 11.23 13.38
C ALA A 117 -12.48 11.88 14.75
N VAL A 118 -11.50 12.72 15.11
CA VAL A 118 -11.52 13.48 16.39
C VAL A 118 -12.67 14.48 16.41
N ALA A 119 -12.94 15.18 15.30
CA ALA A 119 -14.04 16.13 15.20
C ALA A 119 -15.40 15.44 15.41
N VAL A 120 -15.63 14.31 14.73
CA VAL A 120 -16.86 13.52 14.89
C VAL A 120 -17.04 13.02 16.32
N LEU A 121 -15.97 12.52 16.94
CA LEU A 121 -16.03 12.08 18.34
C LEU A 121 -16.31 13.24 19.30
N THR A 122 -15.73 14.41 19.06
CA THR A 122 -15.96 15.61 19.87
C THR A 122 -17.40 16.06 19.76
N ASP A 123 -17.94 16.14 18.55
CA ASP A 123 -19.33 16.50 18.33
C ASP A 123 -20.30 15.52 19.03
N PHE A 124 -19.99 14.23 18.96
CA PHE A 124 -20.80 13.22 19.62
C PHE A 124 -20.75 13.32 21.15
N LEU A 125 -19.55 13.45 21.73
CA LEU A 125 -19.35 13.43 23.19
C LEU A 125 -19.79 14.75 23.86
N ILE A 126 -19.59 15.89 23.20
CA ILE A 126 -19.87 17.20 23.78
C ILE A 126 -21.28 17.71 23.39
N LEU A 127 -21.66 17.54 22.14
CA LEU A 127 -22.91 18.09 21.61
C LEU A 127 -24.02 17.04 21.46
N GLY A 128 -23.73 15.75 21.70
CA GLY A 128 -24.68 14.66 21.49
C GLY A 128 -25.05 14.44 20.01
N LYS A 129 -24.31 15.07 19.08
CA LYS A 129 -24.59 15.00 17.66
C LYS A 129 -24.04 13.69 17.08
N ARG A 130 -24.90 12.87 16.52
CA ARG A 130 -24.50 11.66 15.82
C ARG A 130 -24.08 11.98 14.38
N PRO A 131 -23.09 11.27 13.83
CA PRO A 131 -22.75 11.40 12.40
C PRO A 131 -23.95 11.00 11.52
N ASP A 132 -24.12 11.68 10.40
CA ASP A 132 -25.21 11.43 9.46
C ASP A 132 -25.10 10.07 8.78
N HIS A 133 -23.86 9.56 8.64
CA HIS A 133 -23.55 8.26 8.06
C HIS A 133 -22.68 7.44 9.01
N PRO A 134 -22.87 6.10 9.08
CA PRO A 134 -22.04 5.22 9.91
C PRO A 134 -20.60 5.12 9.38
N ASP A 135 -20.42 5.27 8.08
CA ASP A 135 -19.13 5.17 7.40
C ASP A 135 -18.77 6.52 6.79
N ASN A 136 -17.50 6.93 6.99
CA ASN A 136 -16.93 8.12 6.39
C ASN A 136 -15.73 7.71 5.53
N PHE A 137 -15.89 7.79 4.22
CA PHE A 137 -14.84 7.43 3.26
C PHE A 137 -14.06 8.66 2.84
N SER A 138 -12.74 8.60 3.01
CA SER A 138 -11.84 9.63 2.51
C SER A 138 -11.45 9.38 1.07
N SER A 139 -11.13 10.47 0.36
CA SER A 139 -10.54 10.38 -0.96
C SER A 139 -9.15 9.78 -0.89
N ILE A 140 -8.75 9.08 -1.95
CA ILE A 140 -7.40 8.59 -2.15
C ILE A 140 -6.78 9.28 -3.36
N ASP A 141 -5.47 9.55 -3.29
CA ASP A 141 -4.71 10.10 -4.40
C ASP A 141 -3.75 9.06 -4.97
N LEU A 142 -3.57 9.09 -6.29
CA LEU A 142 -2.54 8.31 -6.97
C LEU A 142 -1.34 9.21 -7.25
N LEU A 143 -0.26 8.96 -6.50
CA LEU A 143 0.99 9.70 -6.64
C LEU A 143 1.95 8.99 -7.59
N SER A 144 2.61 9.80 -8.41
CA SER A 144 3.71 9.43 -9.28
C SER A 144 4.88 10.40 -9.05
N ARG A 145 6.04 10.12 -9.61
CA ARG A 145 7.19 11.03 -9.55
C ARG A 145 6.90 12.44 -10.11
N TYR A 146 5.85 12.60 -10.91
CA TYR A 146 5.52 13.85 -11.57
C TYR A 146 4.59 14.76 -10.75
N ASN A 147 3.75 14.18 -9.89
CA ASN A 147 2.80 14.93 -9.06
C ASN A 147 3.09 14.89 -7.56
N CYS A 148 4.01 14.05 -7.09
CA CYS A 148 4.31 13.87 -5.67
C CYS A 148 4.83 15.12 -4.94
N ARG A 149 5.30 16.14 -5.69
CA ARG A 149 5.75 17.42 -5.12
C ARG A 149 4.60 18.33 -4.68
N PHE A 150 3.38 18.02 -5.08
CA PHE A 150 2.19 18.79 -4.74
C PHE A 150 1.37 18.16 -3.61
N TYR A 151 1.80 17.02 -3.11
CA TYR A 151 1.22 16.31 -1.97
C TYR A 151 1.97 16.67 -0.68
#